data_5d60bf8fc6c614c62af3835eec15d271
#
_entry.id   5d60bf8fc6c614c62af3835eec15d271
#
_cell.length_a   1.000
_cell.length_b   1.000
_cell.length_c   1.000
_cell.angle_alpha   90.00
_cell.angle_beta   90.00
_cell.angle_gamma   90.00
#
_symmetry.space_group_name_H-M   'P 1'
#
loop_
_entity.id
_entity.type
_entity.pdbx_description
1 polymer ?
#
loop_
_entity_poly.entity_id
_entity_poly.type
_entity_poly.pdbx_seq_one_letter_code
_entity_poly.pdbx_strand_id
1 'polypeptide(L)'
;MKIKTISRTEESYCRSTSKDIVKVHRNRDPALHPFDKAREYTKALVATKLDKIFAKPFLGALDGHCDGIYCLSTVRDKTVPLISGACDGEVKVWDLSYRRNIWSVIAHTGFVRGIAPDASGSFFYTCGDDKTVKRWSLQQDNKTDVHSTHTYFSQSTLTCIDHHWVDSQFATGGDVVSIWEASRLDPIHSYKWGADSILSVQFNPAEAALVGSTASDRSICLYDLRAAVPMRKFLLPMKSNKLAWNPREPFNFVLANEDHNLYSFDMRNLSQATMIHKDHVSAVMDVAFSPTGTDGLHALSKCLLNTLSF
;
A
#
# COMPACT_ATOMS: atom_id res chain seq x y z
N MET A 1 17.73 43.15 1.64
CA MET A 1 17.69 41.74 2.10
C MET A 1 16.26 41.24 1.95
N LYS A 2 16.00 40.23 1.12
CA LYS A 2 14.64 39.62 1.01
C LYS A 2 14.51 38.54 2.09
N ILE A 3 13.74 38.80 3.12
CA ILE A 3 13.43 37.83 4.16
C ILE A 3 12.26 37.00 3.67
N LYS A 4 12.46 35.69 3.51
CA LYS A 4 11.41 34.75 3.19
C LYS A 4 11.02 34.06 4.49
N THR A 5 9.81 34.33 4.99
CA THR A 5 9.23 33.64 6.12
C THR A 5 8.65 32.29 5.65
N ILE A 6 8.97 31.24 6.36
CA ILE A 6 8.37 29.91 6.18
C ILE A 6 7.35 29.76 7.29
N SER A 7 6.07 29.76 6.93
CA SER A 7 4.97 29.53 7.86
C SER A 7 3.99 28.52 7.25
N ARG A 8 3.40 27.71 8.11
CA ARG A 8 2.34 26.78 7.75
C ARG A 8 1.24 26.92 8.78
N THR A 9 0.07 27.39 8.33
CA THR A 9 -1.12 27.46 9.19
C THR A 9 -1.92 26.19 9.07
N GLU A 10 -2.68 25.85 10.11
CA GLU A 10 -3.56 24.67 10.09
C GLU A 10 -4.57 24.73 8.95
N GLU A 11 -5.06 25.92 8.62
CA GLU A 11 -5.98 26.19 7.51
C GLU A 11 -5.40 25.85 6.13
N SER A 12 -4.08 25.90 5.97
CA SER A 12 -3.41 25.63 4.69
C SER A 12 -3.34 24.14 4.34
N TYR A 13 -3.52 23.23 5.31
CA TYR A 13 -3.44 21.79 5.10
C TYR A 13 -4.62 21.00 5.70
N CYS A 14 -5.49 21.67 6.44
CA CYS A 14 -6.70 21.07 6.98
C CYS A 14 -7.93 21.72 6.37
N ARG A 15 -8.61 20.99 5.49
CA ARG A 15 -9.88 21.45 4.93
C ARG A 15 -11.00 20.90 5.82
N SER A 16 -11.73 21.77 6.51
CA SER A 16 -12.92 21.41 7.28
C SER A 16 -14.16 21.89 6.54
N THR A 17 -15.06 20.96 6.20
CA THR A 17 -16.39 21.27 5.69
C THR A 17 -17.43 20.93 6.74
N SER A 18 -18.67 21.42 6.58
CA SER A 18 -19.78 21.10 7.49
C SER A 18 -20.13 19.61 7.57
N LYS A 19 -19.60 18.80 6.66
CA LYS A 19 -19.78 17.33 6.60
C LYS A 19 -18.60 16.56 7.17
N ASP A 20 -17.54 17.22 7.58
CA ASP A 20 -16.35 16.58 8.12
C ASP A 20 -16.59 16.18 9.59
N ILE A 21 -15.89 15.12 10.00
CA ILE A 21 -15.87 14.71 11.40
C ILE A 21 -15.28 15.84 12.22
N VAL A 22 -15.96 16.18 13.32
CA VAL A 22 -15.51 17.23 14.21
C VAL A 22 -14.16 16.85 14.78
N LYS A 23 -13.15 17.67 14.48
CA LYS A 23 -11.82 17.49 15.05
C LYS A 23 -11.86 17.76 16.56
N VAL A 24 -11.17 16.90 17.30
CA VAL A 24 -10.91 17.16 18.71
C VAL A 24 -10.04 18.40 18.80
N HIS A 25 -10.56 19.47 19.41
CA HIS A 25 -9.80 20.71 19.62
C HIS A 25 -8.60 20.42 20.52
N ARG A 26 -7.42 20.68 19.98
CA ARG A 26 -6.18 20.56 20.74
C ARG A 26 -6.06 21.78 21.68
N ASN A 27 -5.71 21.51 22.93
CA ASN A 27 -5.33 22.59 23.84
C ASN A 27 -4.03 23.25 23.33
N ARG A 28 -4.08 24.55 23.04
CA ARG A 28 -2.94 25.33 22.50
C ARG A 28 -2.16 26.08 23.57
N ASP A 29 -2.36 25.74 24.84
CA ASP A 29 -1.62 26.39 25.92
C ASP A 29 -0.11 26.14 25.76
N PRO A 30 0.71 27.19 25.59
CA PRO A 30 2.16 27.06 25.42
C PRO A 30 2.85 26.37 26.59
N ALA A 31 2.29 26.43 27.78
CA ALA A 31 2.84 25.79 28.97
C ALA A 31 2.79 24.25 28.89
N LEU A 32 1.75 23.73 28.24
CA LEU A 32 1.58 22.28 28.02
C LEU A 32 2.38 21.74 26.82
N HIS A 33 2.80 22.63 25.93
CA HIS A 33 3.48 22.24 24.68
C HIS A 33 4.75 23.07 24.42
N PRO A 34 5.79 22.99 25.24
CA PRO A 34 6.99 23.84 25.15
C PRO A 34 7.73 23.69 23.83
N PHE A 35 7.65 22.52 23.17
CA PHE A 35 8.28 22.24 21.87
C PHE A 35 7.38 22.45 20.67
N ASP A 36 6.22 23.04 20.81
CA ASP A 36 5.25 23.19 19.72
C ASP A 36 5.81 24.03 18.58
N LYS A 37 6.42 25.18 18.89
CA LYS A 37 7.06 26.06 17.90
C LYS A 37 8.18 25.37 17.12
N ALA A 38 9.01 24.57 17.82
CA ALA A 38 10.11 23.85 17.18
C ALA A 38 9.56 22.76 16.24
N ARG A 39 8.50 22.05 16.64
CA ARG A 39 7.81 21.05 15.79
C ARG A 39 7.20 21.69 14.56
N GLU A 40 6.49 22.80 14.71
CA GLU A 40 5.88 23.50 13.57
C GLU A 40 6.93 24.04 12.61
N TYR A 41 8.03 24.56 13.12
CA TYR A 41 9.16 24.98 12.28
C TYR A 41 9.73 23.81 11.48
N THR A 42 9.92 22.66 12.12
CA THR A 42 10.45 21.45 11.46
C THR A 42 9.48 20.94 10.38
N LYS A 43 8.17 20.94 10.66
CA LYS A 43 7.15 20.60 9.68
C LYS A 43 7.13 21.57 8.49
N ALA A 44 7.22 22.88 8.73
CA ALA A 44 7.29 23.87 7.68
C ALA A 44 8.55 23.72 6.81
N LEU A 45 9.68 23.37 7.43
CA LEU A 45 10.93 23.11 6.73
C LEU A 45 10.83 21.85 5.85
N VAL A 46 10.23 20.79 6.37
CA VAL A 46 10.00 19.54 5.61
C VAL A 46 9.04 19.83 4.45
N ALA A 47 7.94 20.54 4.68
CA ALA A 47 7.00 20.89 3.63
C ALA A 47 7.68 21.68 2.48
N THR A 48 8.51 22.68 2.80
CA THR A 48 9.23 23.42 1.75
C THR A 48 10.29 22.59 1.02
N LYS A 49 10.90 21.60 1.68
CA LYS A 49 11.79 20.64 1.00
C LYS A 49 11.03 19.75 0.04
N LEU A 50 9.87 19.23 0.46
CA LEU A 50 8.99 18.43 -0.38
C LEU A 50 8.49 19.21 -1.59
N ASP A 51 8.04 20.46 -1.40
CA ASP A 51 7.64 21.34 -2.52
C ASP A 51 8.76 21.50 -3.55
N LYS A 52 10.02 21.62 -3.11
CA LYS A 52 11.16 21.69 -4.03
C LYS A 52 11.41 20.39 -4.78
N ILE A 53 11.22 19.24 -4.13
CA ILE A 53 11.36 17.92 -4.73
C ILE A 53 10.27 17.73 -5.80
N PHE A 54 9.02 18.04 -5.45
CA PHE A 54 7.88 17.91 -6.35
C PHE A 54 7.82 18.97 -7.46
N ALA A 55 8.57 20.08 -7.33
CA ALA A 55 8.71 21.07 -8.40
C ALA A 55 9.40 20.51 -9.66
N LYS A 56 10.12 19.37 -9.54
CA LYS A 56 10.72 18.62 -10.66
C LYS A 56 10.22 17.19 -10.65
N PRO A 57 8.95 16.95 -10.94
CA PRO A 57 8.33 15.63 -10.75
C PRO A 57 8.86 14.57 -11.71
N PHE A 58 9.32 14.97 -12.91
CA PHE A 58 9.83 14.02 -13.89
C PHE A 58 11.35 13.92 -13.83
N LEU A 59 11.84 12.78 -13.36
CA LEU A 59 13.27 12.45 -13.30
C LEU A 59 13.73 11.58 -14.47
N GLY A 60 12.86 10.74 -14.98
CA GLY A 60 13.15 9.84 -16.09
C GLY A 60 12.07 8.79 -16.27
N ALA A 61 12.09 8.12 -17.42
CA ALA A 61 11.20 7.02 -17.75
C ALA A 61 11.93 5.67 -17.56
N LEU A 62 11.16 4.64 -17.21
CA LEU A 62 11.57 3.23 -17.23
C LEU A 62 10.83 2.56 -18.37
N ASP A 63 11.42 2.67 -19.57
CA ASP A 63 10.79 2.17 -20.79
C ASP A 63 11.13 0.69 -21.01
N GLY A 64 10.16 -0.08 -21.50
CA GLY A 64 10.42 -1.47 -21.84
C GLY A 64 9.26 -2.45 -21.73
N HIS A 65 8.19 -2.15 -20.98
CA HIS A 65 6.97 -2.95 -21.02
C HIS A 65 6.21 -2.70 -22.34
N CYS A 66 5.62 -3.76 -22.88
CA CYS A 66 4.81 -3.67 -24.09
C CYS A 66 3.34 -3.35 -23.80
N ASP A 67 2.88 -3.64 -22.57
CA ASP A 67 1.51 -3.43 -22.14
C ASP A 67 1.46 -2.59 -20.84
N GLY A 68 0.25 -2.27 -20.39
CA GLY A 68 0.00 -1.48 -19.19
C GLY A 68 0.58 -2.11 -17.93
N ILE A 69 1.23 -1.31 -17.10
CA ILE A 69 1.75 -1.75 -15.80
C ILE A 69 0.59 -1.74 -14.80
N TYR A 70 0.35 -2.88 -14.15
CA TYR A 70 -0.71 -3.03 -13.16
C TYR A 70 -0.22 -2.85 -11.73
N CYS A 71 0.95 -3.37 -11.40
CA CYS A 71 1.50 -3.32 -10.05
C CYS A 71 2.99 -2.98 -10.03
N LEU A 72 3.37 -2.27 -8.97
CA LEU A 72 4.74 -1.89 -8.66
C LEU A 72 5.04 -2.25 -7.21
N SER A 73 6.24 -2.74 -6.95
CA SER A 73 6.68 -3.01 -5.59
C SER A 73 8.18 -2.79 -5.43
N THR A 74 8.58 -2.38 -4.26
CA THR A 74 9.99 -2.22 -3.86
C THR A 74 10.29 -3.08 -2.65
N VAL A 75 11.51 -3.52 -2.53
CA VAL A 75 11.96 -4.21 -1.33
C VAL A 75 11.93 -3.21 -0.16
N ARG A 76 11.41 -3.65 0.98
CA ARG A 76 11.36 -2.82 2.18
C ARG A 76 12.77 -2.36 2.55
N ASP A 77 12.88 -1.10 2.96
CA ASP A 77 14.14 -0.43 3.33
C ASP A 77 15.20 -0.33 2.22
N LYS A 78 14.87 -0.72 1.00
CA LYS A 78 15.76 -0.59 -0.16
C LYS A 78 15.01 0.09 -1.31
N THR A 79 15.67 1.04 -1.94
CA THR A 79 15.13 1.70 -3.14
C THR A 79 15.40 0.92 -4.42
N VAL A 80 16.32 -0.04 -4.38
CA VAL A 80 16.72 -0.90 -5.50
C VAL A 80 16.69 -2.35 -5.01
N PRO A 81 16.12 -3.28 -5.78
CA PRO A 81 15.43 -3.10 -7.06
C PRO A 81 13.96 -2.67 -6.95
N LEU A 82 13.47 -2.03 -8.01
CA LEU A 82 12.04 -1.86 -8.26
C LEU A 82 11.54 -3.03 -9.11
N ILE A 83 10.39 -3.56 -8.78
CA ILE A 83 9.76 -4.67 -9.50
C ILE A 83 8.43 -4.19 -10.07
N SER A 84 8.19 -4.44 -11.35
CA SER A 84 6.96 -4.08 -12.04
C SER A 84 6.30 -5.30 -12.67
N GLY A 85 4.99 -5.36 -12.62
CA GLY A 85 4.18 -6.38 -13.27
C GLY A 85 3.19 -5.75 -14.24
N ALA A 86 3.11 -6.32 -15.44
CA ALA A 86 2.29 -5.82 -16.53
C ALA A 86 1.09 -6.71 -16.83
N CYS A 87 0.19 -6.18 -17.65
CA CYS A 87 -1.04 -6.86 -18.06
C CYS A 87 -0.80 -8.02 -19.04
N ASP A 88 0.36 -8.06 -19.67
CA ASP A 88 0.79 -9.16 -20.56
C ASP A 88 1.39 -10.37 -19.79
N GLY A 89 1.47 -10.29 -18.47
CA GLY A 89 2.08 -11.32 -17.62
C GLY A 89 3.59 -11.17 -17.44
N GLU A 90 4.19 -10.14 -18.05
CA GLU A 90 5.62 -9.87 -17.92
C GLU A 90 5.94 -9.18 -16.59
N VAL A 91 6.99 -9.64 -15.94
CA VAL A 91 7.58 -9.03 -14.76
C VAL A 91 8.97 -8.54 -15.08
N LYS A 92 9.27 -7.29 -14.73
CA LYS A 92 10.60 -6.69 -14.90
C LYS A 92 11.16 -6.24 -13.57
N VAL A 93 12.46 -6.41 -13.44
CA VAL A 93 13.24 -5.93 -12.30
C VAL A 93 14.15 -4.80 -12.77
N TRP A 94 14.05 -3.65 -12.11
CA TRP A 94 14.70 -2.41 -12.53
C TRP A 94 15.74 -1.95 -11.53
N ASP A 95 16.84 -1.45 -12.07
CA ASP A 95 17.81 -0.68 -11.32
C ASP A 95 17.48 0.82 -11.48
N LEU A 96 17.02 1.43 -10.41
CA LEU A 96 16.67 2.86 -10.40
C LEU A 96 17.88 3.77 -10.52
N SER A 97 19.07 3.33 -10.08
CA SER A 97 20.29 4.13 -10.13
C SER A 97 20.72 4.38 -11.57
N TYR A 98 20.66 3.35 -12.40
CA TYR A 98 21.01 3.40 -13.82
C TYR A 98 19.79 3.48 -14.74
N ARG A 99 18.57 3.42 -14.19
CA ARG A 99 17.30 3.45 -14.93
C ARG A 99 17.24 2.42 -16.06
N ARG A 100 17.66 1.20 -15.75
CA ARG A 100 17.70 0.11 -16.73
C ARG A 100 17.03 -1.14 -16.17
N ASN A 101 16.52 -1.95 -17.09
CA ASN A 101 16.04 -3.28 -16.77
C ASN A 101 17.23 -4.19 -16.43
N ILE A 102 17.18 -4.88 -15.28
CA ILE A 102 18.17 -5.88 -14.87
C ILE A 102 17.86 -7.19 -15.58
N TRP A 103 16.61 -7.65 -15.47
CA TRP A 103 16.08 -8.81 -16.18
C TRP A 103 14.55 -8.76 -16.28
N SER A 104 13.99 -9.55 -17.20
CA SER A 104 12.56 -9.70 -17.42
C SER A 104 12.18 -11.15 -17.62
N VAL A 105 10.95 -11.50 -17.24
CA VAL A 105 10.39 -12.84 -17.42
C VAL A 105 8.89 -12.77 -17.63
N ILE A 106 8.35 -13.67 -18.46
CA ILE A 106 6.90 -13.91 -18.54
C ILE A 106 6.54 -14.80 -17.36
N ALA A 107 6.03 -14.17 -16.31
CA ALA A 107 5.71 -14.84 -15.05
C ALA A 107 4.37 -15.57 -15.12
N HIS A 108 3.36 -14.95 -15.72
CA HIS A 108 1.97 -15.44 -15.73
C HIS A 108 1.39 -15.43 -17.15
N THR A 109 0.36 -16.24 -17.37
CA THR A 109 -0.36 -16.31 -18.66
C THR A 109 -1.48 -15.27 -18.79
N GLY A 110 -1.56 -14.33 -17.87
CA GLY A 110 -2.52 -13.22 -17.83
C GLY A 110 -1.95 -12.10 -17.00
N PHE A 111 -2.80 -11.23 -16.48
CA PHE A 111 -2.39 -10.07 -15.71
C PHE A 111 -1.58 -10.47 -14.47
N VAL A 112 -0.48 -9.77 -14.24
CA VAL A 112 0.21 -9.78 -12.95
C VAL A 112 -0.55 -8.86 -12.01
N ARG A 113 -1.28 -9.45 -11.05
CA ARG A 113 -2.17 -8.71 -10.15
C ARG A 113 -1.46 -8.12 -8.93
N GLY A 114 -0.39 -8.74 -8.51
CA GLY A 114 0.34 -8.25 -7.35
C GLY A 114 1.76 -8.78 -7.28
N ILE A 115 2.60 -8.02 -6.61
CA ILE A 115 3.99 -8.35 -6.34
C ILE A 115 4.28 -8.05 -4.88
N ALA A 116 4.83 -9.03 -4.16
CA ALA A 116 5.22 -8.90 -2.78
C ALA A 116 6.67 -9.36 -2.60
N PRO A 117 7.62 -8.46 -2.31
CA PRO A 117 8.98 -8.85 -1.98
C PRO A 117 9.05 -9.44 -0.57
N ASP A 118 9.95 -10.40 -0.40
CA ASP A 118 10.28 -10.98 0.88
C ASP A 118 10.99 -9.95 1.81
N ALA A 119 10.84 -10.13 3.11
CA ALA A 119 11.46 -9.29 4.12
C ALA A 119 12.99 -9.20 3.99
N SER A 120 13.65 -10.30 3.60
CA SER A 120 15.10 -10.33 3.37
C SER A 120 15.55 -9.60 2.10
N GLY A 121 14.63 -9.41 1.15
CA GLY A 121 14.93 -8.90 -0.20
C GLY A 121 15.73 -9.87 -1.05
N SER A 122 15.72 -11.16 -0.72
CA SER A 122 16.36 -12.21 -1.53
C SER A 122 15.40 -12.82 -2.56
N PHE A 123 14.11 -12.82 -2.24
CA PHE A 123 13.05 -13.37 -3.05
C PHE A 123 11.91 -12.37 -3.20
N PHE A 124 11.05 -12.63 -4.18
CA PHE A 124 9.77 -11.96 -4.29
C PHE A 124 8.72 -12.93 -4.83
N TYR A 125 7.49 -12.62 -4.58
CA TYR A 125 6.33 -13.40 -4.99
C TYR A 125 5.50 -12.60 -5.98
N THR A 126 4.97 -13.27 -6.99
CA THR A 126 4.01 -12.69 -7.94
C THR A 126 2.73 -13.50 -7.94
N CYS A 127 1.61 -12.84 -8.03
CA CYS A 127 0.31 -13.49 -8.23
C CYS A 127 -0.35 -12.98 -9.52
N GLY A 128 -1.12 -13.85 -10.17
CA GLY A 128 -1.76 -13.55 -11.43
C GLY A 128 -3.16 -14.16 -11.59
N ASP A 129 -3.78 -13.86 -12.73
CA ASP A 129 -5.10 -14.38 -13.10
C ASP A 129 -5.05 -15.90 -13.39
N ASP A 130 -3.88 -16.47 -13.61
CA ASP A 130 -3.65 -17.90 -13.84
C ASP A 130 -3.79 -18.77 -12.56
N LYS A 131 -4.27 -18.18 -11.46
CA LYS A 131 -4.48 -18.84 -10.16
C LYS A 131 -3.20 -19.34 -9.52
N THR A 132 -2.05 -18.82 -9.91
CA THR A 132 -0.77 -19.21 -9.36
C THR A 132 -0.10 -18.08 -8.60
N VAL A 133 0.65 -18.45 -7.56
CA VAL A 133 1.67 -17.59 -6.97
C VAL A 133 3.02 -18.20 -7.30
N LYS A 134 3.93 -17.39 -7.83
CA LYS A 134 5.28 -17.83 -8.17
C LYS A 134 6.31 -17.09 -7.33
N ARG A 135 7.29 -17.84 -6.83
CA ARG A 135 8.41 -17.30 -6.07
C ARG A 135 9.63 -17.17 -6.96
N TRP A 136 10.30 -16.03 -6.92
CA TRP A 136 11.44 -15.68 -7.73
C TRP A 136 12.62 -15.28 -6.86
N SER A 137 13.84 -15.61 -7.29
CA SER A 137 15.07 -15.13 -6.63
C SER A 137 15.51 -13.82 -7.28
N LEU A 138 15.88 -12.83 -6.45
CA LEU A 138 16.49 -11.58 -6.92
C LEU A 138 17.99 -11.71 -7.17
N GLN A 139 18.65 -12.69 -6.54
CA GLN A 139 20.08 -12.96 -6.66
C GLN A 139 20.34 -14.00 -7.76
N GLN A 140 19.98 -13.69 -8.99
CA GLN A 140 20.30 -14.56 -10.11
C GLN A 140 21.50 -14.00 -10.88
N ASP A 141 22.62 -14.74 -10.86
CA ASP A 141 23.83 -14.39 -11.58
C ASP A 141 23.70 -14.60 -13.12
N ASN A 142 22.76 -15.46 -13.54
CA ASN A 142 22.52 -15.77 -14.96
C ASN A 142 21.23 -15.11 -15.45
N LYS A 143 21.39 -14.08 -16.28
CA LYS A 143 20.28 -13.28 -16.84
C LYS A 143 19.43 -14.01 -17.88
N THR A 144 19.85 -15.18 -18.34
CA THR A 144 19.23 -15.88 -19.49
C THR A 144 18.19 -16.92 -19.11
N ASP A 145 18.28 -17.53 -17.91
CA ASP A 145 17.39 -18.60 -17.48
C ASP A 145 16.76 -18.28 -16.12
N VAL A 146 15.79 -17.36 -16.13
CA VAL A 146 15.05 -17.00 -14.93
C VAL A 146 13.88 -17.96 -14.76
N HIS A 147 13.97 -18.85 -13.77
CA HIS A 147 12.90 -19.78 -13.42
C HIS A 147 12.33 -19.50 -12.04
N SER A 148 11.02 -19.76 -11.88
CA SER A 148 10.39 -19.70 -10.57
C SER A 148 10.94 -20.81 -9.67
N THR A 149 11.34 -20.43 -8.46
CA THR A 149 11.85 -21.40 -7.46
C THR A 149 10.74 -22.31 -6.95
N HIS A 150 9.55 -21.76 -6.74
CA HIS A 150 8.35 -22.48 -6.28
C HIS A 150 7.12 -21.88 -6.96
N THR A 151 6.11 -22.74 -7.17
CA THR A 151 4.79 -22.33 -7.68
C THR A 151 3.73 -22.89 -6.73
N TYR A 152 2.87 -22.00 -6.25
CA TYR A 152 1.73 -22.33 -5.39
C TYR A 152 0.45 -22.19 -6.21
N PHE A 153 -0.48 -23.11 -6.03
CA PHE A 153 -1.74 -23.16 -6.78
C PHE A 153 -2.91 -22.77 -5.89
N SER A 154 -3.71 -21.81 -6.36
CA SER A 154 -4.95 -21.40 -5.74
C SER A 154 -6.15 -21.98 -6.48
N GLN A 155 -7.29 -22.11 -5.79
CA GLN A 155 -8.55 -22.55 -6.40
C GLN A 155 -9.21 -21.45 -7.23
N SER A 156 -9.06 -20.20 -6.80
CA SER A 156 -9.62 -18.99 -7.46
C SER A 156 -8.53 -18.10 -8.05
N THR A 157 -8.95 -17.18 -8.90
CA THR A 157 -8.09 -16.10 -9.41
C THR A 157 -7.61 -15.22 -8.27
N LEU A 158 -6.36 -14.79 -8.34
CA LEU A 158 -5.75 -13.97 -7.30
C LEU A 158 -5.74 -12.50 -7.73
N THR A 159 -6.18 -11.64 -6.84
CA THR A 159 -6.29 -10.19 -7.07
C THR A 159 -5.20 -9.38 -6.39
N CYS A 160 -4.69 -9.87 -5.28
CA CYS A 160 -3.67 -9.18 -4.49
C CYS A 160 -2.82 -10.17 -3.70
N ILE A 161 -1.64 -9.71 -3.32
CA ILE A 161 -0.67 -10.44 -2.50
C ILE A 161 0.07 -9.46 -1.61
N ASP A 162 0.39 -9.88 -0.40
CA ASP A 162 1.29 -9.15 0.50
C ASP A 162 2.15 -10.13 1.29
N HIS A 163 3.37 -9.74 1.63
CA HIS A 163 4.33 -10.56 2.36
C HIS A 163 4.53 -10.03 3.78
N HIS A 164 4.61 -10.94 4.73
CA HIS A 164 4.88 -10.59 6.13
C HIS A 164 6.31 -10.02 6.27
N TRP A 165 6.46 -9.02 7.13
CA TRP A 165 7.70 -8.24 7.25
C TRP A 165 8.81 -8.92 8.08
N VAL A 166 8.51 -9.99 8.83
CA VAL A 166 9.48 -10.81 9.59
C VAL A 166 9.44 -12.26 9.15
N ASP A 167 8.23 -12.87 9.20
CA ASP A 167 8.06 -14.28 8.96
C ASP A 167 8.03 -14.59 7.46
N SER A 168 8.38 -15.81 7.08
CA SER A 168 8.28 -16.29 5.70
C SER A 168 6.84 -16.66 5.31
N GLN A 169 5.89 -15.81 5.71
CA GLN A 169 4.46 -15.96 5.42
C GLN A 169 4.01 -14.88 4.44
N PHE A 170 3.07 -15.24 3.60
CA PHE A 170 2.44 -14.30 2.69
C PHE A 170 0.92 -14.52 2.66
N ALA A 171 0.18 -13.45 2.40
CA ALA A 171 -1.26 -13.45 2.27
C ALA A 171 -1.66 -13.22 0.82
N THR A 172 -2.67 -13.93 0.35
CA THR A 172 -3.26 -13.73 -0.97
C THR A 172 -4.75 -13.46 -0.85
N GLY A 173 -5.25 -12.58 -1.70
CA GLY A 173 -6.68 -12.32 -1.85
C GLY A 173 -7.17 -12.85 -3.19
N GLY A 174 -8.32 -13.49 -3.14
CA GLY A 174 -9.10 -13.96 -4.28
C GLY A 174 -10.56 -13.99 -3.87
N ASP A 175 -11.25 -15.11 -3.94
CA ASP A 175 -12.57 -15.30 -3.33
C ASP A 175 -12.47 -15.45 -1.80
N VAL A 176 -11.30 -15.81 -1.31
CA VAL A 176 -10.97 -15.97 0.10
C VAL A 176 -9.62 -15.32 0.40
N VAL A 177 -9.42 -14.92 1.64
CA VAL A 177 -8.09 -14.56 2.11
C VAL A 177 -7.38 -15.81 2.55
N SER A 178 -6.27 -16.15 1.89
CA SER A 178 -5.44 -17.32 2.21
C SER A 178 -4.09 -16.89 2.73
N ILE A 179 -3.66 -17.52 3.81
CA ILE A 179 -2.35 -17.31 4.41
C ILE A 179 -1.48 -18.51 4.10
N TRP A 180 -0.31 -18.26 3.56
CA TRP A 180 0.65 -19.24 3.09
C TRP A 180 1.95 -19.14 3.85
N GLU A 181 2.66 -20.21 3.88
CA GLU A 181 4.04 -20.27 4.35
C GLU A 181 4.95 -20.70 3.19
N ALA A 182 6.12 -20.09 3.08
CA ALA A 182 7.06 -20.35 1.98
C ALA A 182 7.53 -21.82 1.89
N SER A 183 7.43 -22.57 2.98
CA SER A 183 7.81 -23.97 3.06
C SER A 183 6.73 -24.96 2.61
N ARG A 184 5.46 -24.50 2.51
CA ARG A 184 4.28 -25.37 2.28
C ARG A 184 3.58 -24.98 0.99
N LEU A 185 3.09 -26.00 0.26
CA LEU A 185 2.33 -25.78 -0.99
C LEU A 185 0.85 -25.48 -0.73
N ASP A 186 0.34 -25.83 0.45
CA ASP A 186 -1.04 -25.59 0.84
C ASP A 186 -1.15 -24.42 1.81
N PRO A 187 -2.25 -23.65 1.77
CA PRO A 187 -2.46 -22.53 2.70
C PRO A 187 -2.62 -23.05 4.13
N ILE A 188 -2.05 -22.31 5.09
CA ILE A 188 -2.20 -22.60 6.52
C ILE A 188 -3.62 -22.28 6.99
N HIS A 189 -4.10 -21.12 6.59
CA HIS A 189 -5.44 -20.62 6.91
C HIS A 189 -6.12 -20.06 5.66
N SER A 190 -7.44 -20.30 5.59
CA SER A 190 -8.29 -19.72 4.55
C SER A 190 -9.54 -19.14 5.21
N TYR A 191 -9.67 -17.82 5.14
CA TYR A 191 -10.75 -17.08 5.76
C TYR A 191 -11.83 -16.77 4.73
N LYS A 192 -12.97 -17.48 4.84
CA LYS A 192 -14.14 -17.25 3.99
C LYS A 192 -15.23 -16.59 4.81
N TRP A 193 -15.46 -15.30 4.59
CA TRP A 193 -16.51 -14.56 5.29
C TRP A 193 -17.70 -14.19 4.41
N GLY A 194 -17.98 -14.97 3.39
CA GLY A 194 -19.07 -14.71 2.45
C GLY A 194 -18.91 -13.43 1.65
N ALA A 195 -17.69 -12.89 1.62
CA ALA A 195 -17.37 -11.76 0.79
C ALA A 195 -17.27 -12.20 -0.67
N ASP A 196 -17.53 -11.26 -1.57
CA ASP A 196 -17.14 -11.36 -2.96
C ASP A 196 -15.60 -11.32 -3.09
N SER A 197 -15.11 -11.05 -4.30
CA SER A 197 -13.68 -10.96 -4.54
C SER A 197 -12.99 -9.95 -3.60
N ILE A 198 -11.87 -10.37 -3.04
CA ILE A 198 -11.00 -9.53 -2.22
C ILE A 198 -10.20 -8.60 -3.15
N LEU A 199 -10.15 -7.32 -2.86
CA LEU A 199 -9.44 -6.33 -3.69
C LEU A 199 -8.03 -6.05 -3.18
N SER A 200 -7.85 -6.00 -1.87
CA SER A 200 -6.56 -5.75 -1.23
C SER A 200 -6.42 -6.53 0.06
N VAL A 201 -5.23 -7.01 0.31
CA VAL A 201 -4.82 -7.66 1.58
C VAL A 201 -3.51 -7.03 2.00
N GLN A 202 -3.38 -6.69 3.28
CA GLN A 202 -2.13 -6.17 3.84
C GLN A 202 -1.90 -6.61 5.27
N PHE A 203 -0.65 -6.99 5.57
CA PHE A 203 -0.19 -7.23 6.93
C PHE A 203 0.00 -5.92 7.69
N ASN A 204 -0.26 -5.96 8.98
CA ASN A 204 0.03 -4.83 9.83
C ASN A 204 1.56 -4.68 10.03
N PRO A 205 2.11 -3.46 9.92
CA PRO A 205 3.56 -3.25 9.98
C PRO A 205 4.19 -3.46 11.37
N ALA A 206 3.40 -3.56 12.43
CA ALA A 206 3.90 -3.72 13.79
C ALA A 206 3.37 -5.00 14.46
N GLU A 207 2.09 -5.36 14.24
CA GLU A 207 1.50 -6.56 14.79
C GLU A 207 1.53 -7.70 13.76
N ALA A 208 2.43 -8.65 13.99
CA ALA A 208 2.67 -9.78 13.09
C ALA A 208 1.42 -10.65 12.82
N ALA A 209 0.52 -10.75 13.78
CA ALA A 209 -0.67 -11.59 13.67
C ALA A 209 -1.86 -10.89 13.01
N LEU A 210 -1.75 -9.62 12.64
CA LEU A 210 -2.88 -8.84 12.17
C LEU A 210 -2.82 -8.64 10.65
N VAL A 211 -3.93 -8.94 9.98
CA VAL A 211 -4.13 -8.74 8.54
C VAL A 211 -5.41 -7.96 8.29
N GLY A 212 -5.38 -7.02 7.38
CA GLY A 212 -6.56 -6.30 6.90
C GLY A 212 -6.87 -6.64 5.44
N SER A 213 -8.14 -6.76 5.10
CA SER A 213 -8.58 -6.93 3.72
C SER A 213 -9.75 -6.02 3.36
N THR A 214 -9.82 -5.68 2.09
CA THR A 214 -10.97 -5.01 1.48
C THR A 214 -11.59 -5.90 0.43
N ALA A 215 -12.92 -5.89 0.32
CA ALA A 215 -13.64 -6.71 -0.63
C ALA A 215 -14.60 -5.89 -1.51
N SER A 216 -15.02 -6.46 -2.62
CA SER A 216 -15.93 -5.83 -3.58
C SER A 216 -17.34 -5.63 -3.03
N ASP A 217 -17.73 -6.39 -2.01
CA ASP A 217 -19.00 -6.23 -1.27
C ASP A 217 -19.03 -5.01 -0.33
N ARG A 218 -18.08 -4.10 -0.44
CA ARG A 218 -17.89 -2.91 0.42
C ARG A 218 -17.46 -3.24 1.84
N SER A 219 -17.16 -4.50 2.12
CA SER A 219 -16.71 -4.91 3.44
C SER A 219 -15.22 -4.73 3.60
N ILE A 220 -14.84 -4.41 4.82
CA ILE A 220 -13.49 -4.40 5.31
C ILE A 220 -13.42 -5.38 6.46
N CYS A 221 -12.46 -6.29 6.41
CA CYS A 221 -12.29 -7.35 7.40
C CYS A 221 -10.89 -7.27 8.01
N LEU A 222 -10.86 -7.44 9.32
CA LEU A 222 -9.63 -7.58 10.09
C LEU A 222 -9.54 -9.03 10.61
N TYR A 223 -8.39 -9.64 10.42
CA TYR A 223 -8.11 -11.02 10.79
C TYR A 223 -6.97 -11.06 11.80
N ASP A 224 -7.13 -11.91 12.81
CA ASP A 224 -6.03 -12.32 13.69
C ASP A 224 -5.58 -13.72 13.26
N LEU A 225 -4.32 -13.86 12.87
CA LEU A 225 -3.74 -15.16 12.43
C LEU A 225 -3.69 -16.21 13.54
N ARG A 226 -3.79 -15.80 14.80
CA ARG A 226 -3.87 -16.70 15.96
C ARG A 226 -5.25 -17.32 16.12
N ALA A 227 -6.26 -16.65 15.56
CA ALA A 227 -7.63 -17.11 15.60
C ALA A 227 -8.03 -17.74 14.26
N ALA A 228 -8.78 -18.81 14.30
CA ALA A 228 -9.32 -19.43 13.09
C ALA A 228 -10.49 -18.65 12.47
N VAL A 229 -10.94 -17.56 13.13
CA VAL A 229 -12.12 -16.78 12.76
C VAL A 229 -11.70 -15.33 12.55
N PRO A 230 -12.28 -14.63 11.55
CA PRO A 230 -12.08 -13.21 11.36
C PRO A 230 -12.47 -12.41 12.61
N MET A 231 -11.70 -11.39 12.95
CA MET A 231 -11.86 -10.64 14.19
C MET A 231 -13.00 -9.62 14.11
N ARG A 232 -13.02 -8.81 13.04
CA ARG A 232 -14.01 -7.75 12.85
C ARG A 232 -14.34 -7.57 11.37
N LYS A 233 -15.60 -7.27 11.08
CA LYS A 233 -16.09 -6.87 9.76
C LYS A 233 -16.94 -5.61 9.88
N PHE A 234 -16.73 -4.65 9.00
CA PHE A 234 -17.59 -3.47 8.86
C PHE A 234 -17.81 -3.13 7.39
N LEU A 235 -18.83 -2.34 7.13
CA LEU A 235 -19.28 -1.99 5.78
C LEU A 235 -19.17 -0.50 5.58
N LEU A 236 -18.69 -0.09 4.41
CA LEU A 236 -18.72 1.29 3.95
C LEU A 236 -19.84 1.51 2.93
N PRO A 237 -20.25 2.77 2.68
CA PRO A 237 -21.24 3.09 1.64
C PRO A 237 -20.83 2.64 0.24
N MET A 238 -19.53 2.76 -0.07
CA MET A 238 -18.94 2.37 -1.35
C MET A 238 -17.76 1.43 -1.12
N LYS A 239 -17.35 0.69 -2.16
CA LYS A 239 -16.23 -0.26 -2.06
C LYS A 239 -14.91 0.46 -1.88
N SER A 240 -14.01 -0.19 -1.15
CA SER A 240 -12.65 0.28 -0.92
C SER A 240 -11.68 -0.51 -1.80
N ASN A 241 -10.91 0.18 -2.64
CA ASN A 241 -10.00 -0.43 -3.59
C ASN A 241 -8.69 -0.89 -2.93
N LYS A 242 -8.18 -0.12 -1.97
CA LYS A 242 -6.91 -0.40 -1.28
C LYS A 242 -7.00 -0.06 0.19
N LEU A 243 -6.26 -0.81 1.00
CA LEU A 243 -6.01 -0.55 2.41
C LEU A 243 -4.53 -0.25 2.60
N ALA A 244 -4.18 0.72 3.44
CA ALA A 244 -2.81 0.98 3.86
C ALA A 244 -2.75 1.21 5.37
N TRP A 245 -1.81 0.55 6.03
CA TRP A 245 -1.54 0.73 7.45
C TRP A 245 -0.57 1.90 7.68
N ASN A 246 -0.80 2.67 8.75
CA ASN A 246 0.14 3.70 9.16
C ASN A 246 1.38 3.04 9.82
N PRO A 247 2.59 3.23 9.30
CA PRO A 247 3.77 2.57 9.85
C PRO A 247 4.19 3.10 11.23
N ARG A 248 3.77 4.31 11.63
CA ARG A 248 4.05 4.88 12.94
C ARG A 248 2.99 4.59 13.98
N GLU A 249 1.74 4.52 13.54
CA GLU A 249 0.59 4.27 14.38
C GLU A 249 -0.14 3.03 13.86
N PRO A 250 0.32 1.83 14.23
CA PRO A 250 -0.15 0.58 13.65
C PRO A 250 -1.63 0.28 13.92
N PHE A 251 -2.26 1.01 14.83
CA PHE A 251 -3.70 0.95 15.06
C PHE A 251 -4.52 1.72 14.01
N ASN A 252 -3.87 2.61 13.27
CA ASN A 252 -4.50 3.44 12.27
C ASN A 252 -4.24 2.91 10.86
N PHE A 253 -5.28 2.88 10.06
CA PHE A 253 -5.20 2.53 8.64
C PHE A 253 -6.06 3.46 7.80
N VAL A 254 -5.75 3.54 6.54
CA VAL A 254 -6.47 4.36 5.56
C VAL A 254 -6.99 3.49 4.44
N LEU A 255 -8.18 3.83 3.98
CA LEU A 255 -8.88 3.16 2.89
C LEU A 255 -9.03 4.11 1.71
N ALA A 256 -8.65 3.64 0.53
CA ALA A 256 -8.94 4.29 -0.74
C ALA A 256 -10.32 3.87 -1.21
N ASN A 257 -11.26 4.82 -1.28
CA ASN A 257 -12.65 4.50 -1.59
C ASN A 257 -13.05 4.99 -3.00
N GLU A 258 -14.07 4.37 -3.55
CA GLU A 258 -14.62 4.68 -4.86
C GLU A 258 -15.44 5.98 -4.87
N ASP A 259 -15.86 6.49 -3.71
CA ASP A 259 -16.56 7.77 -3.53
C ASP A 259 -15.64 9.01 -3.58
N HIS A 260 -14.44 8.89 -4.12
CA HIS A 260 -13.44 9.94 -4.28
C HIS A 260 -12.77 10.39 -2.97
N ASN A 261 -13.07 9.73 -1.83
CA ASN A 261 -12.54 10.07 -0.52
C ASN A 261 -11.59 9.01 -0.01
N LEU A 262 -10.71 9.42 0.91
CA LEU A 262 -9.94 8.51 1.74
C LEU A 262 -10.50 8.56 3.16
N TYR A 263 -10.61 7.40 3.76
CA TYR A 263 -11.10 7.26 5.13
C TYR A 263 -10.01 6.73 6.03
N SER A 264 -9.67 7.48 7.06
CA SER A 264 -8.78 7.02 8.14
C SER A 264 -9.60 6.42 9.27
N PHE A 265 -9.23 5.24 9.71
CA PHE A 265 -9.87 4.52 10.80
C PHE A 265 -8.85 4.14 11.88
N ASP A 266 -9.33 4.09 13.12
CA ASP A 266 -8.66 3.41 14.22
C ASP A 266 -9.29 2.01 14.38
N MET A 267 -8.47 0.96 14.33
CA MET A 267 -8.94 -0.42 14.45
C MET A 267 -9.67 -0.72 15.76
N ARG A 268 -9.43 0.07 16.80
CA ARG A 268 -10.09 -0.06 18.10
C ARG A 268 -11.53 0.47 18.07
N ASN A 269 -11.77 1.49 17.23
CA ASN A 269 -13.09 2.09 17.05
C ASN A 269 -13.42 2.22 15.56
N LEU A 270 -14.15 1.24 15.03
CA LEU A 270 -14.55 1.17 13.62
C LEU A 270 -15.94 1.78 13.37
N SER A 271 -16.60 2.33 14.38
CA SER A 271 -17.95 2.90 14.23
C SER A 271 -17.96 4.16 13.37
N GLN A 272 -16.88 4.95 13.43
CA GLN A 272 -16.74 6.20 12.68
C GLN A 272 -15.29 6.34 12.18
N ALA A 273 -15.15 6.91 10.98
CA ALA A 273 -13.85 7.29 10.47
C ALA A 273 -13.25 8.42 11.32
N THR A 274 -11.99 8.33 11.66
CA THR A 274 -11.26 9.35 12.42
C THR A 274 -11.07 10.62 11.61
N MET A 275 -10.81 10.46 10.31
CA MET A 275 -10.63 11.57 9.37
C MET A 275 -11.11 11.16 7.98
N ILE A 276 -11.64 12.12 7.23
CA ILE A 276 -12.00 11.97 5.83
C ILE A 276 -11.19 12.98 5.03
N HIS A 277 -10.41 12.48 4.08
CA HIS A 277 -9.63 13.29 3.15
C HIS A 277 -10.43 13.43 1.85
N LYS A 278 -10.74 14.67 1.48
CA LYS A 278 -11.58 15.01 0.32
C LYS A 278 -10.81 15.97 -0.55
N ASP A 279 -10.42 15.59 -1.72
CA ASP A 279 -9.89 16.51 -2.74
C ASP A 279 -9.74 15.82 -4.10
N HIS A 280 -9.92 14.50 -4.13
CA HIS A 280 -9.90 13.77 -5.39
C HIS A 280 -11.21 13.99 -6.18
N VAL A 281 -11.07 14.09 -7.48
CA VAL A 281 -12.21 14.28 -8.41
C VAL A 281 -12.77 12.94 -8.89
N SER A 282 -12.01 11.86 -8.77
CA SER A 282 -12.40 10.53 -9.23
C SER A 282 -12.05 9.46 -8.18
N ALA A 283 -12.56 8.24 -8.39
CA ALA A 283 -12.32 7.11 -7.52
C ALA A 283 -10.83 6.95 -7.18
N VAL A 284 -10.53 6.77 -5.91
CA VAL A 284 -9.17 6.54 -5.45
C VAL A 284 -8.84 5.07 -5.61
N MET A 285 -7.80 4.76 -6.38
CA MET A 285 -7.43 3.39 -6.73
C MET A 285 -6.36 2.82 -5.81
N ASP A 286 -5.40 3.63 -5.41
CA ASP A 286 -4.30 3.19 -4.56
C ASP A 286 -3.96 4.23 -3.50
N VAL A 287 -3.42 3.75 -2.38
CA VAL A 287 -2.99 4.57 -1.25
C VAL A 287 -1.76 3.95 -0.62
N ALA A 288 -0.78 4.78 -0.30
CA ALA A 288 0.43 4.36 0.39
C ALA A 288 0.88 5.43 1.39
N PHE A 289 1.43 4.99 2.51
CA PHE A 289 2.12 5.87 3.43
C PHE A 289 3.58 6.04 3.04
N SER A 290 4.15 7.19 3.35
CA SER A 290 5.61 7.35 3.38
C SER A 290 6.23 6.34 4.34
N PRO A 291 7.38 5.73 4.03
CA PRO A 291 8.05 4.77 4.91
C PRO A 291 8.35 5.34 6.31
N THR A 292 8.58 6.63 6.40
CA THR A 292 8.82 7.34 7.68
C THR A 292 7.52 7.57 8.46
N GLY A 293 6.35 7.49 7.81
CA GLY A 293 5.05 7.80 8.38
C GLY A 293 4.87 9.27 8.83
N THR A 294 5.86 10.14 8.55
CA THR A 294 5.83 11.57 8.92
C THR A 294 5.44 12.46 7.77
N ASP A 295 5.71 12.05 6.54
CA ASP A 295 5.72 12.92 5.37
C ASP A 295 4.45 12.83 4.54
N GLY A 296 3.43 12.20 5.09
CA GLY A 296 2.10 12.22 4.51
C GLY A 296 1.65 10.92 3.86
N LEU A 297 0.45 10.97 3.40
CA LEU A 297 -0.28 9.92 2.69
C LEU A 297 -0.26 10.24 1.21
N HIS A 298 0.16 9.29 0.39
CA HIS A 298 0.09 9.41 -1.06
C HIS A 298 -1.10 8.60 -1.58
N ALA A 299 -1.93 9.23 -2.38
CA ALA A 299 -3.10 8.59 -2.97
C ALA A 299 -3.15 8.80 -4.49
N LEU A 300 -3.56 7.79 -5.22
CA LEU A 300 -3.71 7.79 -6.68
C LEU A 300 -5.20 7.68 -7.05
N SER A 301 -5.71 8.68 -7.76
CA SER A 301 -7.07 8.62 -8.31
C SER A 301 -7.08 8.12 -9.75
N LYS A 302 -8.25 7.62 -10.19
CA LYS A 302 -8.47 7.11 -11.56
C LYS A 302 -8.32 8.17 -12.65
N CYS A 303 -8.39 9.45 -12.31
CA CYS A 303 -8.01 10.53 -13.20
C CYS A 303 -6.48 10.67 -13.21
N LEU A 304 -5.88 10.41 -14.32
CA LEU A 304 -4.48 10.20 -14.68
C LEU A 304 -3.45 11.27 -14.23
N LEU A 305 -3.75 12.26 -13.41
CA LEU A 305 -2.85 13.39 -13.18
C LEU A 305 -2.77 14.00 -11.77
N ASN A 306 -3.49 13.47 -10.78
CA ASN A 306 -3.42 14.07 -9.45
C ASN A 306 -2.93 13.07 -8.39
N THR A 307 -1.62 13.01 -8.23
CA THR A 307 -1.02 12.55 -6.98
C THR A 307 -1.14 13.68 -5.97
N LEU A 308 -2.02 13.53 -5.00
CA LEU A 308 -2.10 14.43 -3.85
C LEU A 308 -1.27 13.85 -2.71
N SER A 309 -0.30 14.61 -2.23
CA SER A 309 0.41 14.37 -0.97
C SER A 309 -0.26 15.19 0.13
N PHE A 310 -0.72 14.56 1.18
CA PHE A 310 -1.31 15.20 2.35
C PHE A 310 -0.36 15.18 3.54
#